data_2002e8e0083e4d773ae46f8bb727d86c
#
_entry.id   2002e8e0083e4d773ae46f8bb727d86c
#
_cell.length_a   1.000
_cell.length_b   1.000
_cell.length_c   1.000
_cell.angle_alpha   90.00
_cell.angle_beta   90.00
_cell.angle_gamma   90.00
#
_symmetry.space_group_name_H-M   'P 1'
#
loop_
_entity.id
_entity.type
_entity.pdbx_description
1 polymer ?
#
loop_
_entity_poly.entity_id
_entity_poly.type
_entity_poly.pdbx_seq_one_letter_code
_entity_poly.pdbx_strand_id
1 'polypeptide(L)'
;MKIFHSSIFRALCAIVVGVLILKYPQDGVTWLTMAVGELFLISGIVALIAYWYARQHSGDYVITDQKGRIISGGQPTFPIVGAGSVLLGLVLVIAPGKFVDGLMYVLGGIMILGGIQQLINLAVVRRLGKVSFAFWICPTLILLTGLYVILRPMETATLSLQILGWCSLLYGVTELINSLQIWRIRKMAEKTAQQKQNFGNETVAEEISSEINTDEQA
;
A
#
# COMPACT_ATOMS: atom_id res chain seq x y z
N MET A 1 -18.61 4.61 -17.93
CA MET A 1 -17.47 5.53 -18.17
C MET A 1 -16.65 5.84 -16.93
N LYS A 2 -17.21 5.99 -15.71
CA LYS A 2 -16.46 6.35 -14.49
C LYS A 2 -15.38 5.32 -14.06
N ILE A 3 -15.62 4.03 -14.22
CA ILE A 3 -14.68 2.96 -13.80
C ILE A 3 -13.43 2.90 -14.68
N PHE A 4 -13.55 3.30 -15.94
CA PHE A 4 -12.46 3.29 -16.91
C PHE A 4 -11.43 4.40 -16.65
N HIS A 5 -11.91 5.59 -16.30
CA HIS A 5 -11.05 6.71 -15.89
C HIS A 5 -10.24 6.37 -14.61
N SER A 6 -10.84 5.61 -13.69
CA SER A 6 -10.16 5.21 -12.45
C SER A 6 -8.99 4.24 -12.69
N SER A 7 -9.13 3.24 -13.59
CA SER A 7 -8.05 2.26 -13.86
C SER A 7 -6.89 2.87 -14.64
N ILE A 8 -7.18 3.70 -15.65
CA ILE A 8 -6.13 4.40 -16.42
C ILE A 8 -5.40 5.40 -15.53
N PHE A 9 -6.14 6.15 -14.71
CA PHE A 9 -5.54 7.10 -13.76
C PHE A 9 -4.60 6.39 -12.77
N ARG A 10 -5.02 5.25 -12.21
CA ARG A 10 -4.18 4.44 -11.30
C ARG A 10 -2.92 3.91 -11.99
N ALA A 11 -3.05 3.40 -13.23
CA ALA A 11 -1.91 2.94 -14.01
C ALA A 11 -0.92 4.09 -14.31
N LEU A 12 -1.43 5.24 -14.69
CA LEU A 12 -0.62 6.42 -14.98
C LEU A 12 0.11 6.90 -13.70
N CYS A 13 -0.58 6.99 -12.58
CA CYS A 13 0.02 7.33 -11.29
C CYS A 13 1.14 6.35 -10.90
N ALA A 14 0.91 5.04 -11.08
CA ALA A 14 1.93 4.02 -10.77
C ALA A 14 3.17 4.16 -11.65
N ILE A 15 3.02 4.47 -12.94
CA ILE A 15 4.13 4.72 -13.86
C ILE A 15 4.89 5.99 -13.45
N VAL A 16 4.18 7.09 -13.19
CA VAL A 16 4.81 8.36 -12.79
C VAL A 16 5.60 8.20 -11.50
N VAL A 17 5.00 7.56 -10.48
CA VAL A 17 5.67 7.29 -9.20
C VAL A 17 6.89 6.37 -9.41
N GLY A 18 6.75 5.30 -10.20
CA GLY A 18 7.86 4.39 -10.51
C GLY A 18 9.03 5.10 -11.18
N VAL A 19 8.76 5.94 -12.19
CA VAL A 19 9.79 6.74 -12.88
C VAL A 19 10.45 7.76 -11.94
N LEU A 20 9.65 8.42 -11.09
CA LEU A 20 10.17 9.41 -10.14
C LEU A 20 11.14 8.77 -9.14
N ILE A 21 10.75 7.61 -8.58
CA ILE A 21 11.60 6.84 -7.65
C ILE A 21 12.89 6.39 -8.33
N LEU A 22 12.84 5.92 -9.58
CA LEU A 22 14.01 5.47 -10.31
C LEU A 22 14.96 6.61 -10.66
N LYS A 23 14.43 7.82 -10.90
CA LYS A 23 15.24 8.98 -11.24
C LYS A 23 15.93 9.61 -10.04
N TYR A 24 15.27 9.60 -8.87
CA TYR A 24 15.75 10.23 -7.63
C TYR A 24 15.63 9.26 -6.43
N PRO A 25 16.39 8.16 -6.42
CA PRO A 25 16.18 7.13 -5.41
C PRO A 25 16.57 7.56 -3.99
N GLN A 26 17.63 8.36 -3.83
CA GLN A 26 18.09 8.88 -2.53
C GLN A 26 17.12 9.94 -1.97
N ASP A 27 16.71 10.86 -2.83
CA ASP A 27 15.73 11.89 -2.47
C ASP A 27 14.37 11.25 -2.17
N GLY A 28 14.01 10.18 -2.90
CA GLY A 28 12.78 9.41 -2.69
C GLY A 28 12.66 8.81 -1.29
N VAL A 29 13.75 8.23 -0.74
CA VAL A 29 13.77 7.75 0.65
C VAL A 29 13.51 8.89 1.63
N THR A 30 14.21 10.01 1.43
CA THR A 30 14.09 11.19 2.28
C THR A 30 12.69 11.78 2.23
N TRP A 31 12.14 11.98 1.03
CA TRP A 31 10.79 12.53 0.83
C TRP A 31 9.70 11.64 1.42
N LEU A 32 9.82 10.32 1.22
CA LEU A 32 8.87 9.37 1.80
C LEU A 32 8.91 9.42 3.33
N THR A 33 10.11 9.48 3.92
CA THR A 33 10.28 9.56 5.37
C THR A 33 9.72 10.87 5.92
N MET A 34 9.95 12.01 5.25
CA MET A 34 9.37 13.29 5.61
C MET A 34 7.84 13.26 5.54
N ALA A 35 7.27 12.74 4.45
CA ALA A 35 5.81 12.65 4.31
C ALA A 35 5.17 11.82 5.43
N VAL A 36 5.79 10.70 5.81
CA VAL A 36 5.34 9.91 6.96
C VAL A 36 5.48 10.71 8.25
N GLY A 37 6.57 11.44 8.42
CA GLY A 37 6.80 12.33 9.58
C GLY A 37 5.74 13.41 9.72
N GLU A 38 5.37 14.07 8.63
CA GLU A 38 4.31 15.07 8.59
C GLU A 38 2.96 14.49 9.01
N LEU A 39 2.62 13.28 8.54
CA LEU A 39 1.39 12.60 8.96
C LEU A 39 1.38 12.29 10.46
N PHE A 40 2.52 11.86 11.02
CA PHE A 40 2.65 11.64 12.47
C PHE A 40 2.53 12.95 13.25
N LEU A 41 3.12 14.05 12.77
CA LEU A 41 2.99 15.37 13.39
C LEU A 41 1.53 15.83 13.42
N ILE A 42 0.85 15.79 12.28
CA ILE A 42 -0.56 16.20 12.18
C ILE A 42 -1.42 15.34 13.12
N SER A 43 -1.27 14.02 13.07
CA SER A 43 -2.01 13.10 13.93
C SER A 43 -1.75 13.36 15.43
N GLY A 44 -0.49 13.58 15.80
CA GLY A 44 -0.11 13.87 17.17
C GLY A 44 -0.64 15.21 17.69
N ILE A 45 -0.58 16.25 16.84
CA ILE A 45 -1.12 17.58 17.17
C ILE A 45 -2.64 17.49 17.35
N VAL A 46 -3.36 16.81 16.47
CA VAL A 46 -4.81 16.62 16.58
C VAL A 46 -5.15 15.88 17.88
N ALA A 47 -4.39 14.84 18.25
CA ALA A 47 -4.60 14.12 19.50
C ALA A 47 -4.38 14.98 20.74
N LEU A 48 -3.38 15.85 20.73
CA LEU A 48 -3.11 16.80 21.83
C LEU A 48 -4.20 17.86 21.93
N ILE A 49 -4.66 18.41 20.82
CA ILE A 49 -5.77 19.39 20.78
C ILE A 49 -7.05 18.73 21.30
N ALA A 50 -7.38 17.53 20.85
CA ALA A 50 -8.56 16.79 21.30
C ALA A 50 -8.50 16.52 22.81
N TYR A 51 -7.32 16.17 23.34
CA TYR A 51 -7.13 16.02 24.79
C TYR A 51 -7.36 17.32 25.54
N TRP A 52 -6.81 18.42 25.04
CA TRP A 52 -6.96 19.75 25.67
C TRP A 52 -8.42 20.18 25.70
N TYR A 53 -9.13 19.98 24.59
CA TYR A 53 -10.56 20.26 24.50
C TYR A 53 -11.40 19.38 25.46
N ALA A 54 -11.12 18.07 25.48
CA ALA A 54 -11.76 17.14 26.39
C ALA A 54 -11.53 17.50 27.88
N ARG A 55 -10.32 17.94 28.21
CA ARG A 55 -9.96 18.34 29.56
C ARG A 55 -10.71 19.61 30.04
N GLN A 56 -10.95 20.57 29.13
CA GLN A 56 -11.69 21.78 29.46
C GLN A 56 -13.19 21.50 29.70
N HIS A 57 -13.74 20.46 29.06
CA HIS A 57 -15.17 20.11 29.16
C HIS A 57 -15.43 18.88 30.05
N SER A 58 -14.43 18.35 30.73
CA SER A 58 -14.57 17.17 31.61
C SER A 58 -15.41 17.40 32.87
N GLY A 59 -15.83 18.64 33.13
CA GLY A 59 -16.67 18.98 34.29
C GLY A 59 -18.17 18.77 34.10
N ASP A 60 -18.65 18.61 32.85
CA ASP A 60 -20.07 18.69 32.52
C ASP A 60 -20.83 17.36 32.47
N TYR A 61 -20.14 16.22 32.38
CA TYR A 61 -20.82 14.94 32.19
C TYR A 61 -20.26 13.85 33.10
N VAL A 62 -20.78 13.75 34.34
CA VAL A 62 -20.59 12.59 35.21
C VAL A 62 -21.76 11.64 34.99
N ILE A 63 -21.53 10.54 34.30
CA ILE A 63 -22.56 9.50 34.18
C ILE A 63 -22.44 8.59 35.41
N THR A 64 -23.48 8.70 36.26
CA THR A 64 -23.58 7.94 37.51
C THR A 64 -24.59 6.79 37.31
N ASP A 65 -24.25 5.58 37.73
CA ASP A 65 -25.18 4.44 37.78
C ASP A 65 -26.24 4.65 38.86
N GLN A 66 -27.38 3.93 38.78
CA GLN A 66 -28.45 3.96 39.77
C GLN A 66 -27.98 3.67 41.21
N LYS A 67 -26.75 3.14 41.37
CA LYS A 67 -26.10 2.88 42.66
C LYS A 67 -25.09 3.93 43.09
N GLY A 68 -25.09 5.12 42.46
CA GLY A 68 -24.18 6.21 42.79
C GLY A 68 -22.70 5.99 42.39
N ARG A 69 -22.41 4.97 41.55
CA ARG A 69 -21.03 4.73 41.06
C ARG A 69 -20.81 5.51 39.78
N ILE A 70 -19.71 6.22 39.71
CA ILE A 70 -19.27 6.95 38.51
C ILE A 70 -18.83 5.90 37.47
N ILE A 71 -19.60 5.73 36.38
CA ILE A 71 -19.29 4.78 35.29
C ILE A 71 -18.43 5.46 34.22
N SER A 72 -18.65 6.76 33.99
CA SER A 72 -17.88 7.53 33.03
C SER A 72 -17.86 8.99 33.50
N GLY A 73 -16.71 9.62 33.39
CA GLY A 73 -16.51 11.00 33.88
C GLY A 73 -15.14 11.17 34.54
N GLY A 74 -14.23 10.20 34.35
CA GLY A 74 -12.84 10.35 34.76
C GLY A 74 -12.14 11.41 33.91
N GLN A 75 -11.18 12.12 34.53
CA GLN A 75 -10.32 13.06 33.79
C GLN A 75 -9.70 12.33 32.60
N PRO A 76 -9.69 12.96 31.40
CA PRO A 76 -9.11 12.34 30.23
C PRO A 76 -7.64 12.00 30.50
N THR A 77 -7.27 10.75 30.27
CA THR A 77 -5.90 10.26 30.44
C THR A 77 -4.99 10.99 29.47
N PHE A 78 -3.82 11.42 29.91
CA PHE A 78 -2.85 12.11 29.05
C PHE A 78 -2.54 11.26 27.79
N PRO A 79 -2.60 11.82 26.59
CA PRO A 79 -2.40 11.07 25.33
C PRO A 79 -0.91 10.82 25.09
N ILE A 80 -0.34 9.82 25.78
CA ILE A 80 1.07 9.43 25.62
C ILE A 80 1.37 9.09 24.15
N VAL A 81 0.42 8.42 23.50
CA VAL A 81 0.54 8.09 22.07
C VAL A 81 0.59 9.35 21.20
N GLY A 82 -0.26 10.33 21.47
CA GLY A 82 -0.25 11.61 20.73
C GLY A 82 1.06 12.39 20.92
N ALA A 83 1.57 12.45 22.15
CA ALA A 83 2.86 13.08 22.43
C ALA A 83 4.02 12.32 21.76
N GLY A 84 4.01 10.98 21.82
CA GLY A 84 4.98 10.13 21.12
C GLY A 84 4.93 10.32 19.60
N SER A 85 3.72 10.46 19.01
CA SER A 85 3.56 10.72 17.56
C SER A 85 4.15 12.07 17.16
N VAL A 86 3.98 13.13 17.97
CA VAL A 86 4.60 14.44 17.71
C VAL A 86 6.13 14.33 17.76
N LEU A 87 6.68 13.69 18.78
CA LEU A 87 8.13 13.52 18.90
C LEU A 87 8.70 12.72 17.72
N LEU A 88 8.06 11.60 17.37
CA LEU A 88 8.48 10.79 16.24
C LEU A 88 8.39 11.57 14.93
N GLY A 89 7.25 12.23 14.69
CA GLY A 89 7.05 13.05 13.49
C GLY A 89 8.11 14.16 13.38
N LEU A 90 8.44 14.81 14.48
CA LEU A 90 9.49 15.84 14.52
C LEU A 90 10.87 15.28 14.13
N VAL A 91 11.24 14.12 14.64
CA VAL A 91 12.51 13.45 14.30
C VAL A 91 12.55 13.08 12.82
N LEU A 92 11.45 12.56 12.26
CA LEU A 92 11.38 12.17 10.86
C LEU A 92 11.47 13.38 9.92
N VAL A 93 10.95 14.53 10.31
CA VAL A 93 10.99 15.75 9.48
C VAL A 93 12.34 16.45 9.59
N ILE A 94 12.92 16.55 10.80
CA ILE A 94 14.19 17.28 11.00
C ILE A 94 15.40 16.47 10.52
N ALA A 95 15.39 15.16 10.75
CA ALA A 95 16.55 14.29 10.47
C ALA A 95 16.14 12.96 9.81
N PRO A 96 15.50 12.99 8.63
CA PRO A 96 14.98 11.80 7.97
C PRO A 96 16.06 10.76 7.68
N GLY A 97 17.23 11.18 7.20
CA GLY A 97 18.34 10.27 6.89
C GLY A 97 18.85 9.53 8.12
N LYS A 98 19.05 10.23 9.24
CA LYS A 98 19.51 9.58 10.49
C LYS A 98 18.49 8.58 11.03
N PHE A 99 17.20 8.87 10.86
CA PHE A 99 16.14 7.96 11.24
C PHE A 99 16.15 6.69 10.37
N VAL A 100 16.30 6.84 9.06
CA VAL A 100 16.44 5.73 8.11
C VAL A 100 17.67 4.89 8.44
N ASP A 101 18.82 5.52 8.69
CA ASP A 101 20.02 4.81 9.12
C ASP A 101 19.79 4.00 10.39
N GLY A 102 19.13 4.59 11.38
CA GLY A 102 18.77 3.89 12.63
C GLY A 102 17.88 2.66 12.39
N LEU A 103 16.86 2.80 11.54
CA LEU A 103 16.01 1.67 11.14
C LEU A 103 16.80 0.57 10.42
N MET A 104 17.73 0.94 9.54
CA MET A 104 18.57 -0.01 8.82
C MET A 104 19.54 -0.74 9.77
N TYR A 105 20.09 -0.08 10.80
CA TYR A 105 20.88 -0.74 11.81
C TYR A 105 20.08 -1.77 12.60
N VAL A 106 18.84 -1.44 12.98
CA VAL A 106 17.94 -2.39 13.66
C VAL A 106 17.63 -3.57 12.75
N LEU A 107 17.28 -3.30 11.49
CA LEU A 107 16.97 -4.34 10.50
C LEU A 107 18.17 -5.25 10.25
N GLY A 108 19.35 -4.69 10.04
CA GLY A 108 20.60 -5.44 9.87
C GLY A 108 20.92 -6.30 11.08
N GLY A 109 20.72 -5.77 12.29
CA GLY A 109 20.87 -6.53 13.54
C GLY A 109 19.94 -7.72 13.62
N ILE A 110 18.66 -7.54 13.31
CA ILE A 110 17.67 -8.63 13.26
C ILE A 110 18.04 -9.67 12.20
N MET A 111 18.51 -9.25 11.02
CA MET A 111 18.95 -10.18 9.97
C MET A 111 20.16 -11.00 10.39
N ILE A 112 21.14 -10.40 11.09
CA ILE A 112 22.30 -11.11 11.62
C ILE A 112 21.86 -12.13 12.67
N LEU A 113 21.02 -11.73 13.63
CA LEU A 113 20.49 -12.65 14.65
C LEU A 113 19.71 -13.80 14.02
N GLY A 114 18.86 -13.51 13.01
CA GLY A 114 18.11 -14.52 12.27
C GLY A 114 19.03 -15.48 11.48
N GLY A 115 20.06 -14.98 10.86
CA GLY A 115 21.06 -15.77 10.14
C GLY A 115 21.86 -16.70 11.09
N ILE A 116 22.27 -16.18 12.25
CA ILE A 116 22.93 -16.98 13.29
C ILE A 116 21.99 -18.09 13.80
N GLN A 117 20.74 -17.75 14.10
CA GLN A 117 19.74 -18.72 14.54
C GLN A 117 19.54 -19.84 13.50
N GLN A 118 19.47 -19.49 12.21
CA GLN A 118 19.35 -20.48 11.14
C GLN A 118 20.59 -21.37 11.04
N LEU A 119 21.80 -20.82 11.19
CA LEU A 119 23.04 -21.64 11.20
C LEU A 119 23.06 -22.62 12.39
N ILE A 120 22.65 -22.17 13.57
CA ILE A 120 22.56 -23.04 14.75
C ILE A 120 21.55 -24.18 14.48
N ASN A 121 20.37 -23.87 13.99
CA ASN A 121 19.35 -24.86 13.66
C ASN A 121 19.88 -25.88 12.62
N LEU A 122 20.55 -25.40 11.57
CA LEU A 122 21.13 -26.26 10.55
C LEU A 122 22.24 -27.16 11.09
N ALA A 123 23.07 -26.66 12.01
CA ALA A 123 24.11 -27.44 12.67
C ALA A 123 23.52 -28.57 13.55
N VAL A 124 22.38 -28.32 14.20
CA VAL A 124 21.65 -29.34 14.97
C VAL A 124 21.07 -30.41 14.04
N VAL A 125 20.41 -29.99 12.95
CA VAL A 125 19.80 -30.93 11.97
C VAL A 125 20.87 -31.80 11.29
N ARG A 126 22.06 -31.27 11.02
CA ARG A 126 23.17 -32.03 10.45
C ARG A 126 23.59 -33.21 11.34
N ARG A 127 23.41 -33.12 12.66
CA ARG A 127 23.70 -34.25 13.56
C ARG A 127 22.69 -35.39 13.45
N LEU A 128 21.49 -35.10 12.92
CA LEU A 128 20.39 -36.04 12.76
C LEU A 128 20.32 -36.69 11.37
N GLY A 129 20.97 -36.09 10.34
CA GLY A 129 20.93 -36.62 8.99
C GLY A 129 21.84 -35.88 8.00
N LYS A 130 21.94 -36.42 6.76
CA LYS A 130 22.71 -35.80 5.66
C LYS A 130 21.98 -34.56 5.13
N VAL A 131 22.47 -33.39 5.50
CA VAL A 131 21.97 -32.09 4.96
C VAL A 131 22.79 -31.71 3.73
N SER A 132 22.12 -31.42 2.62
CA SER A 132 22.78 -30.95 1.39
C SER A 132 23.51 -29.62 1.63
N PHE A 133 24.68 -29.47 1.03
CA PHE A 133 25.48 -28.23 1.11
C PHE A 133 24.70 -26.97 0.68
N ALA A 134 23.73 -27.11 -0.23
CA ALA A 134 22.88 -26.02 -0.70
C ALA A 134 22.13 -25.31 0.43
N PHE A 135 21.76 -26.01 1.50
CA PHE A 135 21.06 -25.39 2.66
C PHE A 135 21.94 -24.46 3.49
N TRP A 136 23.27 -24.55 3.39
CA TRP A 136 24.19 -23.63 4.08
C TRP A 136 24.31 -22.28 3.39
N ILE A 137 24.00 -22.22 2.08
CA ILE A 137 24.10 -20.99 1.29
C ILE A 137 23.08 -19.95 1.80
N CYS A 138 21.84 -20.35 2.07
CA CYS A 138 20.78 -19.43 2.49
C CYS A 138 21.10 -18.65 3.78
N PRO A 139 21.45 -19.31 4.91
CA PRO A 139 21.79 -18.57 6.14
C PRO A 139 23.04 -17.72 5.97
N THR A 140 24.02 -18.18 5.19
CA THR A 140 25.23 -17.40 4.94
C THR A 140 24.94 -16.14 4.13
N LEU A 141 24.06 -16.23 3.12
CA LEU A 141 23.61 -15.05 2.38
C LEU A 141 22.85 -14.05 3.27
N ILE A 142 21.99 -14.54 4.17
CA ILE A 142 21.26 -13.67 5.11
C ILE A 142 22.23 -12.93 6.03
N LEU A 143 23.25 -13.61 6.57
CA LEU A 143 24.29 -12.99 7.38
C LEU A 143 25.08 -11.93 6.60
N LEU A 144 25.47 -12.26 5.37
CA LEU A 144 26.23 -11.36 4.52
C LEU A 144 25.40 -10.10 4.17
N THR A 145 24.11 -10.31 3.86
CA THR A 145 23.18 -9.21 3.59
C THR A 145 22.97 -8.35 4.85
N GLY A 146 22.75 -8.95 6.02
CA GLY A 146 22.63 -8.21 7.28
C GLY A 146 23.86 -7.39 7.61
N LEU A 147 25.05 -7.93 7.35
CA LEU A 147 26.32 -7.21 7.52
C LEU A 147 26.42 -6.03 6.53
N TYR A 148 26.04 -6.25 5.28
CA TYR A 148 26.04 -5.19 4.26
C TYR A 148 25.07 -4.04 4.63
N VAL A 149 23.88 -4.37 5.14
CA VAL A 149 22.90 -3.38 5.62
C VAL A 149 23.49 -2.48 6.71
N ILE A 150 24.24 -3.06 7.66
CA ILE A 150 24.87 -2.27 8.73
C ILE A 150 26.02 -1.40 8.20
N LEU A 151 26.80 -1.91 7.24
CA LEU A 151 27.93 -1.15 6.70
C LEU A 151 27.49 0.00 5.78
N ARG A 152 26.37 -0.16 5.07
CA ARG A 152 25.86 0.79 4.07
C ARG A 152 24.35 1.00 4.20
N PRO A 153 23.87 1.58 5.31
CA PRO A 153 22.43 1.66 5.61
C PRO A 153 21.66 2.46 4.56
N MET A 154 22.14 3.64 4.19
CA MET A 154 21.46 4.51 3.23
C MET A 154 21.47 3.93 1.81
N GLU A 155 22.55 3.28 1.39
CA GLU A 155 22.61 2.59 0.10
C GLU A 155 21.59 1.43 0.04
N THR A 156 21.45 0.67 1.12
CA THR A 156 20.50 -0.44 1.20
C THR A 156 19.05 0.05 1.16
N ALA A 157 18.73 1.14 1.87
CA ALA A 157 17.42 1.78 1.82
C ALA A 157 17.10 2.25 0.38
N THR A 158 18.06 2.86 -0.28
CA THR A 158 17.95 3.33 -1.65
C THR A 158 17.75 2.18 -2.65
N LEU A 159 18.49 1.08 -2.51
CA LEU A 159 18.33 -0.12 -3.35
C LEU A 159 16.94 -0.72 -3.19
N SER A 160 16.42 -0.81 -1.95
CA SER A 160 15.08 -1.31 -1.69
C SER A 160 14.00 -0.48 -2.37
N LEU A 161 14.14 0.85 -2.30
CA LEU A 161 13.23 1.76 -2.97
C LEU A 161 13.33 1.67 -4.50
N GLN A 162 14.54 1.46 -5.03
CA GLN A 162 14.79 1.28 -6.46
C GLN A 162 14.10 0.02 -7.01
N ILE A 163 14.18 -1.09 -6.28
CA ILE A 163 13.45 -2.33 -6.62
C ILE A 163 11.94 -2.07 -6.62
N LEU A 164 11.43 -1.36 -5.62
CA LEU A 164 10.02 -0.99 -5.55
C LEU A 164 9.61 -0.10 -6.75
N GLY A 165 10.47 0.82 -7.17
CA GLY A 165 10.28 1.66 -8.35
C GLY A 165 10.14 0.84 -9.63
N TRP A 166 11.00 -0.16 -9.85
CA TRP A 166 10.89 -1.10 -10.97
C TRP A 166 9.60 -1.91 -10.93
N CYS A 167 9.24 -2.44 -9.76
CA CYS A 167 7.98 -3.17 -9.58
C CYS A 167 6.76 -2.29 -9.86
N SER A 168 6.77 -1.04 -9.39
CA SER A 168 5.69 -0.08 -9.64
C SER A 168 5.55 0.25 -11.12
N LEU A 169 6.66 0.38 -11.84
CA LEU A 169 6.67 0.65 -13.27
C LEU A 169 6.10 -0.54 -14.06
N LEU A 170 6.55 -1.77 -13.75
CA LEU A 170 6.02 -2.99 -14.34
C LEU A 170 4.51 -3.14 -14.08
N TYR A 171 4.08 -2.89 -12.84
CA TYR A 171 2.66 -2.91 -12.49
C TYR A 171 1.85 -1.88 -13.30
N GLY A 172 2.33 -0.64 -13.38
CA GLY A 172 1.66 0.42 -14.14
C GLY A 172 1.53 0.10 -15.63
N VAL A 173 2.58 -0.46 -16.25
CA VAL A 173 2.55 -0.89 -17.65
C VAL A 173 1.56 -2.04 -17.86
N THR A 174 1.59 -3.05 -16.99
CA THR A 174 0.67 -4.19 -17.06
C THR A 174 -0.79 -3.77 -16.90
N GLU A 175 -1.08 -2.88 -15.93
CA GLU A 175 -2.42 -2.35 -15.71
C GLU A 175 -2.91 -1.50 -16.91
N LEU A 176 -2.02 -0.76 -17.55
CA LEU A 176 -2.34 0.01 -18.76
C LEU A 176 -2.72 -0.92 -19.92
N ILE A 177 -1.92 -1.97 -20.17
CA ILE A 177 -2.19 -2.96 -21.21
C ILE A 177 -3.54 -3.65 -20.94
N ASN A 178 -3.79 -4.05 -19.71
CA ASN A 178 -5.03 -4.71 -19.32
C ASN A 178 -6.25 -3.79 -19.50
N SER A 179 -6.13 -2.53 -19.11
CA SER A 179 -7.17 -1.52 -19.34
C SER A 179 -7.49 -1.31 -20.83
N LEU A 180 -6.46 -1.29 -21.68
CA LEU A 180 -6.64 -1.16 -23.12
C LEU A 180 -7.31 -2.39 -23.73
N GLN A 181 -6.98 -3.60 -23.28
CA GLN A 181 -7.61 -4.84 -23.75
C GLN A 181 -9.09 -4.87 -23.36
N ILE A 182 -9.45 -4.54 -22.14
CA ILE A 182 -10.84 -4.47 -21.68
C ILE A 182 -11.63 -3.45 -22.52
N TRP A 183 -11.02 -2.31 -22.84
CA TRP A 183 -11.67 -1.32 -23.69
C TRP A 183 -11.97 -1.86 -25.09
N ARG A 184 -11.01 -2.54 -25.73
CA ARG A 184 -11.20 -3.14 -27.05
C ARG A 184 -12.32 -4.19 -27.05
N ILE A 185 -12.34 -5.07 -26.03
CA ILE A 185 -13.36 -6.11 -25.89
C ILE A 185 -14.76 -5.50 -25.72
N ARG A 186 -14.89 -4.49 -24.87
CA ARG A 186 -16.19 -3.78 -24.68
C ARG A 186 -16.66 -3.11 -25.95
N LYS A 187 -15.79 -2.42 -26.66
CA LYS A 187 -16.13 -1.77 -27.92
C LYS A 187 -16.56 -2.76 -29.01
N MET A 188 -15.97 -3.97 -29.02
CA MET A 188 -16.42 -5.05 -29.91
C MET A 188 -17.78 -5.59 -29.48
N ALA A 189 -17.99 -5.82 -28.19
CA ALA A 189 -19.27 -6.30 -27.65
C ALA A 189 -20.42 -5.30 -27.93
N GLU A 190 -20.20 -4.01 -27.75
CA GLU A 190 -21.18 -2.96 -28.08
C GLU A 190 -21.55 -2.96 -29.55
N LYS A 191 -20.57 -3.08 -30.46
CA LYS A 191 -20.83 -3.17 -31.92
C LYS A 191 -21.62 -4.42 -32.25
N THR A 192 -21.29 -5.58 -31.67
CA THR A 192 -22.02 -6.82 -31.93
C THR A 192 -23.46 -6.76 -31.39
N ALA A 193 -23.66 -6.11 -30.23
CA ALA A 193 -24.99 -5.90 -29.67
C ALA A 193 -25.85 -4.98 -30.56
N GLN A 194 -25.30 -3.89 -31.06
CA GLN A 194 -25.97 -2.99 -31.99
C GLN A 194 -26.34 -3.68 -33.31
N GLN A 195 -25.41 -4.49 -33.83
CA GLN A 195 -25.65 -5.24 -35.07
C GLN A 195 -26.78 -6.29 -34.92
N LYS A 196 -26.83 -6.99 -33.77
CA LYS A 196 -27.94 -7.91 -33.46
C LYS A 196 -29.27 -7.19 -33.30
N GLN A 197 -29.27 -6.00 -32.70
CA GLN A 197 -30.49 -5.20 -32.52
C GLN A 197 -31.02 -4.67 -33.85
N ASN A 198 -30.14 -4.23 -34.77
CA ASN A 198 -30.52 -3.83 -36.10
C ASN A 198 -31.10 -4.99 -36.93
N PHE A 199 -30.44 -6.16 -36.86
CA PHE A 199 -30.93 -7.37 -37.55
C PHE A 199 -32.30 -7.83 -37.02
N GLY A 200 -32.51 -7.76 -35.71
CA GLY A 200 -33.82 -8.06 -35.10
C GLY A 200 -34.91 -7.08 -35.51
N ASN A 201 -34.58 -5.81 -35.66
CA ASN A 201 -35.55 -4.79 -36.14
C ASN A 201 -35.88 -4.93 -37.62
N GLU A 202 -34.90 -5.34 -38.45
CA GLU A 202 -35.14 -5.59 -39.90
C GLU A 202 -36.03 -6.84 -40.09
N THR A 203 -35.81 -7.93 -39.36
CA THR A 203 -36.66 -9.12 -39.45
C THR A 203 -38.08 -8.85 -38.99
N VAL A 204 -38.29 -8.09 -37.91
CA VAL A 204 -39.64 -7.69 -37.47
C VAL A 204 -40.34 -6.78 -38.46
N ALA A 205 -39.60 -5.87 -39.11
CA ALA A 205 -40.15 -4.99 -40.14
C ALA A 205 -40.57 -5.77 -41.42
N GLU A 206 -39.80 -6.79 -41.81
CA GLU A 206 -40.12 -7.68 -42.92
C GLU A 206 -41.35 -8.55 -42.60
N GLU A 207 -41.47 -9.12 -41.40
CA GLU A 207 -42.64 -9.87 -40.95
C GLU A 207 -43.89 -9.01 -40.95
N ILE A 208 -43.87 -7.82 -40.41
CA ILE A 208 -45.01 -6.89 -40.40
C ILE A 208 -45.41 -6.52 -41.81
N SER A 209 -44.45 -6.26 -42.71
CA SER A 209 -44.75 -5.90 -44.10
C SER A 209 -45.36 -7.06 -44.90
N SER A 210 -44.95 -8.29 -44.59
CA SER A 210 -45.53 -9.49 -45.22
C SER A 210 -46.95 -9.78 -44.71
N GLU A 211 -47.26 -9.54 -43.43
CA GLU A 211 -48.61 -9.66 -42.89
C GLU A 211 -49.57 -8.64 -43.47
N ILE A 212 -49.16 -7.39 -43.59
CA ILE A 212 -49.97 -6.31 -44.18
C ILE A 212 -50.30 -6.61 -45.65
N ASN A 213 -49.37 -7.14 -46.43
CA ASN A 213 -49.61 -7.52 -47.82
C ASN A 213 -50.54 -8.74 -48.00
N THR A 214 -50.63 -9.59 -47.01
CA THR A 214 -51.52 -10.76 -47.00
C THR A 214 -52.97 -10.37 -46.69
N ASP A 215 -53.16 -9.41 -45.81
CA ASP A 215 -54.50 -8.89 -45.43
C ASP A 215 -55.12 -7.98 -46.53
N GLU A 216 -54.30 -7.36 -47.38
CA GLU A 216 -54.80 -6.53 -48.51
C GLU A 216 -55.23 -7.36 -49.74
N GLN A 217 -54.93 -8.68 -49.77
CA GLN A 217 -55.30 -9.61 -50.84
C GLN A 217 -56.49 -10.53 -50.52
N ALA A 218 -57.05 -10.43 -49.32
CA ALA A 218 -58.20 -11.21 -48.84
C ALA A 218 -59.50 -10.40 -48.84
#